data_cda56f5f86f4a68397233eef9e9065fc
#
_entry.id   cda56f5f86f4a68397233eef9e9065fc
#
_cell.length_a   1.000
_cell.length_b   1.000
_cell.length_c   1.000
_cell.angle_alpha   90.00
_cell.angle_beta   90.00
_cell.angle_gamma   90.00
#
_symmetry.space_group_name_H-M   'P 1'
#
loop_
_entity.id
_entity.type
_entity.pdbx_description
1 polymer ?
#
loop_
_entity_poly.entity_id
_entity_poly.type
_entity_poly.pdbx_seq_one_letter_code
_entity_poly.pdbx_strand_id
1 'polypeptide(L)'
;MKKKNLVKYWNKFYKKKSIISESTFAKFTYKKILNKKVKLLDIGCGNGRDSYFFNKKGFQVTGIDISQKAIQKNSMNKINNLSFEKFDIGKDKIKNKFDIIYCRFFVHTVDELLENKLIELIKSSKNKGTKVFFEFRNYKDKIFGKFNAEDHNKVIEFEKGHFRRIIDPRIFKKKFLLKTKSKLIYQKNGINLSIVKKDNPNLSRMIFKF
;
A
#
# COMPACT_ATOMS: atom_id res chain seq x y z
N MET A 1 6.00 -17.71 -0.69
CA MET A 1 6.74 -17.00 0.41
C MET A 1 6.25 -17.47 1.77
N LYS A 2 7.14 -17.91 2.71
CA LYS A 2 6.67 -18.36 4.03
C LYS A 2 6.23 -17.14 4.87
N LYS A 3 4.96 -17.05 5.21
CA LYS A 3 4.34 -15.93 5.96
C LYS A 3 5.08 -15.58 7.26
N LYS A 4 5.55 -16.60 8.02
CA LYS A 4 6.30 -16.42 9.27
C LYS A 4 7.56 -15.55 9.06
N ASN A 5 8.24 -15.68 7.92
CA ASN A 5 9.42 -14.89 7.57
C ASN A 5 9.06 -13.44 7.26
N LEU A 6 7.95 -13.20 6.57
CA LEU A 6 7.45 -11.85 6.27
C LEU A 6 7.15 -11.06 7.54
N VAL A 7 6.41 -11.65 8.49
CA VAL A 7 6.08 -11.01 9.77
C VAL A 7 7.36 -10.70 10.57
N LYS A 8 8.29 -11.68 10.65
CA LYS A 8 9.58 -11.50 11.35
C LYS A 8 10.39 -10.36 10.75
N TYR A 9 10.47 -10.29 9.41
CA TYR A 9 11.17 -9.23 8.70
C TYR A 9 10.59 -7.85 9.03
N TRP A 10 9.28 -7.65 8.85
CA TRP A 10 8.65 -6.34 9.07
C TRP A 10 8.69 -5.89 10.53
N ASN A 11 8.55 -6.82 11.49
CA ASN A 11 8.74 -6.51 12.90
C ASN A 11 10.16 -6.00 13.19
N LYS A 12 11.20 -6.64 12.62
CA LYS A 12 12.60 -6.21 12.76
C LYS A 12 12.82 -4.84 12.11
N PHE A 13 12.28 -4.64 10.92
CA PHE A 13 12.40 -3.40 10.16
C PHE A 13 11.81 -2.20 10.92
N TYR A 14 10.59 -2.31 11.43
CA TYR A 14 9.93 -1.22 12.16
C TYR A 14 10.39 -1.04 13.60
N LYS A 15 11.12 -2.00 14.18
CA LYS A 15 11.73 -1.83 15.50
C LYS A 15 12.72 -0.64 15.53
N LYS A 16 13.45 -0.42 14.42
CA LYS A 16 14.52 0.58 14.32
C LYS A 16 14.11 1.90 13.65
N LYS A 17 12.97 1.99 12.98
CA LYS A 17 12.59 3.20 12.22
C LYS A 17 11.82 4.23 13.04
N SER A 18 12.29 5.48 12.96
CA SER A 18 11.59 6.68 13.40
C SER A 18 10.54 7.13 12.37
N ILE A 19 9.62 8.00 12.80
CA ILE A 19 8.66 8.68 11.92
C ILE A 19 9.45 9.58 10.97
N ILE A 20 9.17 9.43 9.67
CA ILE A 20 9.71 10.27 8.60
C ILE A 20 8.54 11.14 8.12
N SER A 21 8.82 12.30 7.51
CA SER A 21 7.81 13.12 6.85
C SER A 21 6.98 12.31 5.84
N GLU A 22 5.77 12.74 5.58
CA GLU A 22 4.83 12.13 4.64
C GLU A 22 5.43 11.89 3.25
N SER A 23 4.92 10.93 2.54
CA SER A 23 5.38 10.60 1.21
C SER A 23 4.87 11.59 0.16
N THR A 24 5.60 11.69 -0.96
CA THR A 24 5.11 12.43 -2.14
C THR A 24 3.82 11.84 -2.69
N PHE A 25 3.60 10.53 -2.50
CA PHE A 25 2.35 9.88 -2.89
C PHE A 25 1.17 10.28 -1.99
N ALA A 26 1.39 10.45 -0.68
CA ALA A 26 0.35 10.96 0.21
C ALA A 26 -0.05 12.40 -0.17
N LYS A 27 0.92 13.27 -0.46
CA LYS A 27 0.67 14.63 -0.98
C LYS A 27 -0.10 14.60 -2.31
N PHE A 28 0.30 13.74 -3.23
CA PHE A 28 -0.39 13.52 -4.50
C PHE A 28 -1.84 13.06 -4.28
N THR A 29 -2.04 12.05 -3.43
CA THR A 29 -3.36 11.51 -3.10
C THR A 29 -4.26 12.60 -2.52
N TYR A 30 -3.77 13.36 -1.55
CA TYR A 30 -4.50 14.46 -0.92
C TYR A 30 -4.99 15.50 -1.94
N LYS A 31 -4.13 15.88 -2.92
CA LYS A 31 -4.49 16.82 -3.99
C LYS A 31 -5.61 16.30 -4.92
N LYS A 32 -5.80 14.97 -5.00
CA LYS A 32 -6.84 14.33 -5.83
C LYS A 32 -8.17 14.11 -5.10
N ILE A 33 -8.24 14.46 -3.82
CA ILE A 33 -9.45 14.31 -2.98
C ILE A 33 -10.06 15.67 -2.73
N LEU A 34 -11.27 15.87 -3.22
CA LEU A 34 -12.00 17.15 -3.08
C LEU A 34 -12.62 17.30 -1.69
N ASN A 35 -13.39 16.28 -1.25
CA ASN A 35 -13.98 16.27 0.08
C ASN A 35 -12.91 15.89 1.12
N LYS A 36 -12.83 16.67 2.21
CA LYS A 36 -11.86 16.43 3.30
C LYS A 36 -12.46 15.68 4.49
N LYS A 37 -13.77 15.51 4.53
CA LYS A 37 -14.46 14.69 5.55
C LYS A 37 -14.66 13.27 5.01
N VAL A 38 -13.58 12.49 4.90
CA VAL A 38 -13.60 11.13 4.34
C VAL A 38 -12.99 10.12 5.29
N LYS A 39 -13.47 8.88 5.19
CA LYS A 39 -12.87 7.72 5.85
C LYS A 39 -11.81 7.11 4.93
N LEU A 40 -10.58 7.01 5.41
CA LEU A 40 -9.43 6.48 4.67
C LEU A 40 -8.90 5.21 5.33
N LEU A 41 -8.73 4.17 4.53
CA LEU A 41 -7.99 2.95 4.90
C LEU A 41 -6.57 3.01 4.32
N ASP A 42 -5.55 2.96 5.18
CA ASP A 42 -4.14 2.88 4.79
C ASP A 42 -3.65 1.43 4.94
N ILE A 43 -3.51 0.72 3.81
CA ILE A 43 -3.12 -0.69 3.77
C ILE A 43 -1.60 -0.82 3.72
N GLY A 44 -1.03 -1.50 4.73
CA GLY A 44 0.42 -1.59 4.90
C GLY A 44 0.99 -0.27 5.43
N CYS A 45 0.33 0.32 6.43
CA CYS A 45 0.64 1.66 6.96
C CYS A 45 2.04 1.80 7.56
N GLY A 46 2.67 0.68 7.94
CA GLY A 46 4.00 0.65 8.52
C GLY A 46 4.16 1.55 9.74
N ASN A 47 5.09 2.51 9.68
CA ASN A 47 5.31 3.49 10.75
C ASN A 47 4.27 4.63 10.82
N GLY A 48 3.18 4.52 10.08
CA GLY A 48 2.04 5.43 10.14
C GLY A 48 2.24 6.82 9.53
N ARG A 49 3.40 7.12 8.91
CA ARG A 49 3.74 8.47 8.45
C ARG A 49 2.69 9.09 7.53
N ASP A 50 2.14 8.31 6.59
CA ASP A 50 1.13 8.79 5.65
C ASP A 50 -0.25 8.84 6.33
N SER A 51 -0.55 7.90 7.24
CA SER A 51 -1.75 7.92 8.08
C SER A 51 -1.82 9.17 8.96
N TYR A 52 -0.71 9.54 9.64
CA TYR A 52 -0.63 10.79 10.42
C TYR A 52 -0.84 12.03 9.55
N PHE A 53 -0.25 12.03 8.35
CA PHE A 53 -0.44 13.14 7.42
C PHE A 53 -1.91 13.30 7.03
N PHE A 54 -2.60 12.22 6.64
CA PHE A 54 -4.01 12.29 6.27
C PHE A 54 -4.89 12.71 7.45
N ASN A 55 -4.62 12.22 8.65
CA ASN A 55 -5.35 12.63 9.85
C ASN A 55 -5.16 14.13 10.14
N LYS A 56 -3.92 14.66 10.05
CA LYS A 56 -3.65 16.10 10.13
C LYS A 56 -4.40 16.92 9.08
N LYS A 57 -4.78 16.30 7.95
CA LYS A 57 -5.59 16.93 6.90
C LYS A 57 -7.10 16.79 7.12
N GLY A 58 -7.52 16.30 8.29
CA GLY A 58 -8.94 16.19 8.68
C GLY A 58 -9.62 14.87 8.29
N PHE A 59 -8.87 13.87 7.80
CA PHE A 59 -9.44 12.58 7.44
C PHE A 59 -9.63 11.71 8.70
N GLN A 60 -10.66 10.88 8.70
CA GLN A 60 -10.76 9.75 9.62
C GLN A 60 -9.95 8.59 9.03
N VAL A 61 -8.88 8.18 9.71
CA VAL A 61 -7.91 7.22 9.17
C VAL A 61 -7.87 5.95 9.99
N THR A 62 -7.91 4.81 9.30
CA THR A 62 -7.58 3.50 9.85
C THR A 62 -6.35 2.98 9.13
N GLY A 63 -5.24 2.83 9.84
CA GLY A 63 -4.01 2.22 9.32
C GLY A 63 -3.94 0.75 9.72
N ILE A 64 -3.70 -0.13 8.75
CA ILE A 64 -3.55 -1.57 9.00
C ILE A 64 -2.17 -2.07 8.54
N ASP A 65 -1.55 -2.92 9.37
CA ASP A 65 -0.26 -3.56 9.02
C ASP A 65 -0.13 -4.92 9.74
N ILE A 66 0.62 -5.83 9.14
CA ILE A 66 0.90 -7.15 9.73
C ILE A 66 1.92 -7.08 10.88
N SER A 67 2.71 -6.00 10.92
CA SER A 67 3.76 -5.80 11.91
C SER A 67 3.20 -5.32 13.25
N GLN A 68 3.16 -6.22 14.23
CA GLN A 68 2.80 -5.86 15.61
C GLN A 68 3.66 -4.70 16.16
N LYS A 69 4.96 -4.66 15.79
CA LYS A 69 5.86 -3.60 16.28
C LYS A 69 5.56 -2.23 15.67
N ALA A 70 5.16 -2.18 14.42
CA ALA A 70 4.69 -0.95 13.79
C ALA A 70 3.43 -0.42 14.49
N ILE A 71 2.44 -1.28 14.67
CA ILE A 71 1.16 -0.92 15.28
C ILE A 71 1.34 -0.49 16.74
N GLN A 72 2.12 -1.22 17.54
CA GLN A 72 2.40 -0.82 18.92
C GLN A 72 2.97 0.59 19.02
N LYS A 73 3.96 0.95 18.17
CA LYS A 73 4.54 2.29 18.14
C LYS A 73 3.54 3.37 17.72
N ASN A 74 2.73 3.07 16.70
CA ASN A 74 1.75 4.04 16.19
C ASN A 74 0.60 4.28 17.18
N SER A 75 0.25 3.29 18.00
CA SER A 75 -0.86 3.35 18.96
C SER A 75 -0.45 3.89 20.34
N MET A 76 0.81 4.32 20.53
CA MET A 76 1.26 4.86 21.83
C MET A 76 0.49 6.13 22.24
N ASN A 77 0.13 6.96 21.27
CA ASN A 77 -0.65 8.17 21.50
C ASN A 77 -2.04 8.01 20.88
N LYS A 78 -3.08 8.23 21.68
CA LYS A 78 -4.44 8.32 21.18
C LYS A 78 -4.62 9.64 20.43
N ILE A 79 -4.99 9.56 19.17
CA ILE A 79 -5.27 10.72 18.31
C ILE A 79 -6.70 10.58 17.77
N ASN A 80 -7.49 11.63 17.90
CA ASN A 80 -8.85 11.62 17.39
C ASN A 80 -8.90 11.33 15.89
N ASN A 81 -9.84 10.48 15.48
CA ASN A 81 -10.03 10.07 14.09
C ASN A 81 -8.82 9.34 13.46
N LEU A 82 -7.93 8.74 14.28
CA LEU A 82 -6.81 7.94 13.83
C LEU A 82 -6.71 6.64 14.63
N SER A 83 -6.84 5.51 13.96
CA SER A 83 -6.66 4.18 14.55
C SER A 83 -5.61 3.37 13.80
N PHE A 84 -4.93 2.49 14.52
CA PHE A 84 -3.98 1.54 13.95
C PHE A 84 -4.29 0.13 14.44
N GLU A 85 -4.39 -0.81 13.50
CA GLU A 85 -4.78 -2.17 13.78
C GLU A 85 -3.77 -3.16 13.19
N LYS A 86 -3.36 -4.15 14.01
CA LYS A 86 -2.64 -5.30 13.48
C LYS A 86 -3.60 -6.10 12.62
N PHE A 87 -3.25 -6.28 11.37
CA PHE A 87 -4.13 -6.89 10.39
C PHE A 87 -3.38 -7.76 9.40
N ASP A 88 -3.85 -8.98 9.23
CA ASP A 88 -3.34 -9.93 8.27
C ASP A 88 -4.32 -10.10 7.13
N ILE A 89 -4.05 -9.49 5.99
CA ILE A 89 -4.92 -9.54 4.81
C ILE A 89 -5.25 -10.96 4.34
N GLY A 90 -4.44 -11.95 4.71
CA GLY A 90 -4.67 -13.36 4.36
C GLY A 90 -5.70 -14.06 5.26
N LYS A 91 -6.09 -13.45 6.39
CA LYS A 91 -6.94 -14.08 7.42
C LYS A 91 -8.06 -13.18 7.91
N ASP A 92 -7.73 -11.91 8.18
CA ASP A 92 -8.62 -11.00 8.88
C ASP A 92 -9.63 -10.37 7.93
N LYS A 93 -10.75 -9.92 8.46
CA LYS A 93 -11.83 -9.26 7.74
C LYS A 93 -12.09 -7.89 8.33
N ILE A 94 -12.34 -6.91 7.49
CA ILE A 94 -12.74 -5.58 7.89
C ILE A 94 -14.24 -5.38 7.58
N LYS A 95 -14.99 -4.88 8.56
CA LYS A 95 -16.44 -4.63 8.41
C LYS A 95 -16.71 -3.21 7.91
N ASN A 96 -15.82 -2.29 8.22
CA ASN A 96 -15.96 -0.88 7.90
C ASN A 96 -15.84 -0.62 6.39
N LYS A 97 -16.52 0.44 5.95
CA LYS A 97 -16.44 0.95 4.60
C LYS A 97 -15.67 2.25 4.57
N PHE A 98 -14.96 2.50 3.45
CA PHE A 98 -14.08 3.64 3.29
C PHE A 98 -14.34 4.36 1.96
N ASP A 99 -14.16 5.67 1.98
CA ASP A 99 -14.27 6.52 0.78
C ASP A 99 -12.97 6.49 -0.02
N ILE A 100 -11.85 6.34 0.71
CA ILE A 100 -10.51 6.26 0.15
C ILE A 100 -9.82 5.00 0.68
N ILE A 101 -9.23 4.23 -0.23
CA ILE A 101 -8.32 3.14 0.10
C ILE A 101 -6.96 3.50 -0.47
N TYR A 102 -5.96 3.58 0.41
CA TYR A 102 -4.60 3.97 0.09
C TYR A 102 -3.68 2.76 0.28
N CYS A 103 -2.85 2.46 -0.71
CA CYS A 103 -1.98 1.30 -0.69
C CYS A 103 -0.64 1.64 -1.35
N ARG A 104 0.37 1.95 -0.51
CA ARG A 104 1.68 2.38 -0.95
C ARG A 104 2.75 1.34 -0.64
N PHE A 105 3.56 1.00 -1.65
CA PHE A 105 4.69 0.06 -1.52
C PHE A 105 4.33 -1.30 -0.91
N PHE A 106 3.09 -1.73 -1.14
CA PHE A 106 2.56 -2.99 -0.61
C PHE A 106 2.53 -4.09 -1.68
N VAL A 107 1.95 -3.83 -2.86
CA VAL A 107 1.67 -4.84 -3.89
C VAL A 107 2.90 -5.68 -4.27
N HIS A 108 4.06 -5.06 -4.41
CA HIS A 108 5.30 -5.75 -4.77
C HIS A 108 6.00 -6.43 -3.58
N THR A 109 5.42 -6.38 -2.38
CA THR A 109 5.98 -7.02 -1.17
C THR A 109 5.24 -8.31 -0.79
N VAL A 110 4.19 -8.64 -1.51
CA VAL A 110 3.34 -9.80 -1.28
C VAL A 110 3.31 -10.68 -2.53
N ASP A 111 3.06 -11.98 -2.35
CA ASP A 111 2.86 -12.90 -3.46
C ASP A 111 1.48 -12.71 -4.10
N GLU A 112 1.23 -13.43 -5.19
CA GLU A 112 -0.02 -13.33 -5.94
C GLU A 112 -1.24 -13.77 -5.12
N LEU A 113 -1.08 -14.75 -4.25
CA LEU A 113 -2.16 -15.21 -3.38
C LEU A 113 -2.62 -14.10 -2.43
N LEU A 114 -1.68 -13.42 -1.79
CA LEU A 114 -1.98 -12.28 -0.92
C LEU A 114 -2.48 -11.05 -1.69
N GLU A 115 -2.03 -10.85 -2.94
CA GLU A 115 -2.61 -9.82 -3.81
C GLU A 115 -4.09 -10.10 -4.10
N ASN A 116 -4.46 -11.37 -4.34
CA ASN A 116 -5.87 -11.73 -4.52
C ASN A 116 -6.68 -11.42 -3.24
N LYS A 117 -6.13 -11.71 -2.06
CA LYS A 117 -6.76 -11.36 -0.78
C LYS A 117 -6.86 -9.85 -0.57
N LEU A 118 -5.85 -9.07 -1.00
CA LEU A 118 -5.91 -7.61 -1.02
C LEU A 118 -7.08 -7.11 -1.89
N ILE A 119 -7.27 -7.67 -3.08
CA ILE A 119 -8.38 -7.29 -3.96
C ILE A 119 -9.73 -7.61 -3.31
N GLU A 120 -9.88 -8.76 -2.66
CA GLU A 120 -11.11 -9.11 -1.93
C GLU A 120 -11.34 -8.19 -0.73
N LEU A 121 -10.30 -7.83 0.03
CA LEU A 121 -10.38 -6.85 1.11
C LEU A 121 -10.88 -5.49 0.59
N ILE A 122 -10.35 -5.02 -0.53
CA ILE A 122 -10.76 -3.75 -1.16
C ILE A 122 -12.24 -3.84 -1.57
N LYS A 123 -12.67 -4.93 -2.21
CA LYS A 123 -14.07 -5.15 -2.59
C LYS A 123 -15.02 -5.13 -1.39
N SER A 124 -14.62 -5.76 -0.29
CA SER A 124 -15.43 -5.79 0.93
C SER A 124 -15.46 -4.46 1.70
N SER A 125 -14.45 -3.61 1.52
CA SER A 125 -14.27 -2.35 2.28
C SER A 125 -14.72 -1.09 1.53
N LYS A 126 -15.18 -1.21 0.29
CA LYS A 126 -15.60 -0.08 -0.53
C LYS A 126 -17.06 0.32 -0.36
N ASN A 127 -17.37 1.59 -0.63
CA ASN A 127 -18.69 2.14 -0.96
C ASN A 127 -18.80 2.42 -2.46
N LYS A 128 -19.98 2.82 -2.94
CA LYS A 128 -20.14 3.48 -4.25
C LYS A 128 -19.35 4.78 -4.26
N GLY A 129 -18.49 4.97 -5.25
CA GLY A 129 -17.64 6.16 -5.38
C GLY A 129 -16.29 6.08 -4.69
N THR A 130 -15.99 4.99 -3.95
CA THR A 130 -14.67 4.78 -3.34
C THR A 130 -13.57 4.91 -4.38
N LYS A 131 -12.52 5.66 -4.04
CA LYS A 131 -11.29 5.73 -4.84
C LYS A 131 -10.19 4.91 -4.18
N VAL A 132 -9.51 4.09 -4.99
CA VAL A 132 -8.37 3.27 -4.55
C VAL A 132 -7.11 3.81 -5.18
N PHE A 133 -6.13 4.14 -4.34
CA PHE A 133 -4.85 4.70 -4.74
C PHE A 133 -3.75 3.67 -4.54
N PHE A 134 -3.03 3.35 -5.60
CA PHE A 134 -1.87 2.47 -5.56
C PHE A 134 -0.59 3.18 -5.97
N GLU A 135 0.50 2.93 -5.24
CA GLU A 135 1.87 3.21 -5.67
C GLU A 135 2.74 1.99 -5.37
N PHE A 136 3.41 1.44 -6.39
CA PHE A 136 4.27 0.27 -6.24
C PHE A 136 5.42 0.27 -7.25
N ARG A 137 6.52 -0.44 -6.94
CA ARG A 137 7.61 -0.69 -7.88
C ARG A 137 7.13 -1.60 -8.99
N ASN A 138 7.47 -1.28 -10.23
CA ASN A 138 7.15 -2.11 -11.40
C ASN A 138 8.42 -2.79 -11.93
N TYR A 139 8.27 -3.68 -12.90
CA TYR A 139 9.36 -4.49 -13.46
C TYR A 139 10.54 -3.68 -14.02
N LYS A 140 10.35 -2.40 -14.37
CA LYS A 140 11.41 -1.52 -14.85
C LYS A 140 12.26 -0.90 -13.73
N ASP A 141 11.94 -1.21 -12.46
CA ASP A 141 12.74 -0.70 -11.37
C ASP A 141 14.12 -1.38 -11.31
N LYS A 142 15.17 -0.58 -11.07
CA LYS A 142 16.56 -1.07 -11.04
C LYS A 142 16.83 -2.21 -10.07
N ILE A 143 16.01 -2.37 -9.01
CA ILE A 143 16.17 -3.46 -8.07
C ILE A 143 15.90 -4.84 -8.68
N PHE A 144 15.22 -4.90 -9.81
CA PHE A 144 14.92 -6.15 -10.50
C PHE A 144 16.00 -6.55 -11.52
N GLY A 145 16.98 -5.67 -11.80
CA GLY A 145 18.12 -5.97 -12.64
C GLY A 145 17.72 -6.44 -14.04
N LYS A 146 18.08 -7.69 -14.38
CA LYS A 146 17.82 -8.31 -15.70
C LYS A 146 16.38 -8.78 -15.93
N PHE A 147 15.55 -8.78 -14.91
CA PHE A 147 14.17 -9.22 -15.04
C PHE A 147 13.30 -8.21 -15.81
N ASN A 148 12.30 -8.69 -16.52
CA ASN A 148 11.45 -7.91 -17.40
C ASN A 148 9.95 -8.16 -17.15
N ALA A 149 9.09 -7.75 -18.09
CA ALA A 149 7.63 -7.89 -17.98
C ALA A 149 7.15 -9.36 -17.97
N GLU A 150 7.86 -10.26 -18.65
CA GLU A 150 7.54 -11.69 -18.73
C GLU A 150 7.74 -12.39 -17.38
N ASP A 151 8.63 -11.84 -16.54
CA ASP A 151 8.85 -12.32 -15.18
C ASP A 151 7.76 -11.88 -14.18
N HIS A 152 6.63 -11.38 -14.65
CA HIS A 152 5.51 -11.00 -13.77
C HIS A 152 5.16 -12.12 -12.81
N ASN A 153 4.96 -11.79 -11.53
CA ASN A 153 4.75 -12.68 -10.39
C ASN A 153 5.98 -13.41 -9.87
N LYS A 154 7.13 -13.37 -10.54
CA LYS A 154 8.36 -13.92 -9.99
C LYS A 154 8.75 -13.16 -8.71
N VAL A 155 9.12 -13.91 -7.69
CA VAL A 155 9.53 -13.38 -6.38
C VAL A 155 11.04 -13.50 -6.26
N ILE A 156 11.69 -12.39 -5.98
CA ILE A 156 13.13 -12.34 -5.71
C ILE A 156 13.40 -11.98 -4.25
N GLU A 157 14.45 -12.52 -3.68
CA GLU A 157 14.96 -12.07 -2.38
C GLU A 157 15.88 -10.87 -2.61
N PHE A 158 15.46 -9.70 -2.14
CA PHE A 158 16.18 -8.45 -2.30
C PHE A 158 17.24 -8.24 -1.21
N GLU A 159 16.87 -8.60 0.02
CA GLU A 159 17.73 -8.64 1.21
C GLU A 159 17.33 -9.86 2.03
N LYS A 160 18.18 -10.36 2.91
CA LYS A 160 17.89 -11.53 3.74
C LYS A 160 16.52 -11.46 4.43
N GLY A 161 15.58 -12.26 3.96
CA GLY A 161 14.19 -12.29 4.42
C GLY A 161 13.30 -11.19 3.83
N HIS A 162 13.80 -10.38 2.91
CA HIS A 162 13.07 -9.29 2.27
C HIS A 162 12.81 -9.62 0.80
N PHE A 163 11.60 -9.97 0.49
CA PHE A 163 11.18 -10.40 -0.84
C PHE A 163 10.52 -9.27 -1.61
N ARG A 164 10.70 -9.27 -2.91
CA ARG A 164 10.04 -8.39 -3.88
C ARG A 164 9.48 -9.22 -5.01
N ARG A 165 8.25 -8.93 -5.40
CA ARG A 165 7.60 -9.53 -6.55
C ARG A 165 7.68 -8.58 -7.74
N ILE A 166 8.00 -9.11 -8.88
CA ILE A 166 8.06 -8.38 -10.15
C ILE A 166 6.62 -8.14 -10.62
N ILE A 167 6.28 -6.88 -10.85
CA ILE A 167 4.93 -6.46 -11.25
C ILE A 167 4.96 -5.81 -12.63
N ASP A 168 4.27 -6.41 -13.59
CA ASP A 168 3.86 -5.70 -14.79
C ASP A 168 2.58 -4.89 -14.49
N PRO A 169 2.63 -3.56 -14.57
CA PRO A 169 1.47 -2.73 -14.25
C PRO A 169 0.29 -2.93 -15.20
N ARG A 170 0.51 -3.45 -16.42
CA ARG A 170 -0.55 -3.77 -17.38
C ARG A 170 -1.36 -4.98 -16.90
N ILE A 171 -0.66 -6.03 -16.45
CA ILE A 171 -1.27 -7.26 -15.95
C ILE A 171 -2.00 -6.98 -14.63
N PHE A 172 -1.36 -6.26 -13.69
CA PHE A 172 -2.00 -5.83 -12.44
C PHE A 172 -3.29 -5.05 -12.71
N LYS A 173 -3.24 -4.05 -13.59
CA LYS A 173 -4.39 -3.25 -13.99
C LYS A 173 -5.53 -4.12 -14.53
N LYS A 174 -5.24 -4.96 -15.53
CA LYS A 174 -6.23 -5.87 -16.15
C LYS A 174 -6.91 -6.75 -15.11
N LYS A 175 -6.10 -7.38 -14.24
CA LYS A 175 -6.58 -8.25 -13.16
C LYS A 175 -7.48 -7.49 -12.17
N PHE A 176 -7.04 -6.28 -11.75
CA PHE A 176 -7.80 -5.46 -10.81
C PHE A 176 -9.15 -5.04 -11.39
N LEU A 177 -9.19 -4.55 -12.63
CA LEU A 177 -10.43 -4.16 -13.32
C LEU A 177 -11.39 -5.33 -13.45
N LEU A 178 -10.91 -6.49 -13.91
CA LEU A 178 -11.73 -7.70 -14.08
C LEU A 178 -12.36 -8.15 -12.74
N LYS A 179 -11.56 -8.18 -11.67
CA LYS A 179 -12.05 -8.67 -10.37
C LYS A 179 -12.93 -7.67 -9.62
N THR A 180 -12.80 -6.38 -9.89
CA THR A 180 -13.47 -5.33 -9.09
C THR A 180 -14.59 -4.62 -9.84
N LYS A 181 -14.63 -4.71 -11.16
CA LYS A 181 -15.52 -3.93 -12.06
C LYS A 181 -15.43 -2.41 -11.83
N SER A 182 -14.30 -1.94 -11.32
CA SER A 182 -14.01 -0.51 -11.12
C SER A 182 -13.56 0.15 -12.43
N LYS A 183 -13.43 1.49 -12.42
CA LYS A 183 -12.88 2.26 -13.56
C LYS A 183 -11.50 2.77 -13.22
N LEU A 184 -10.54 2.64 -14.12
CA LEU A 184 -9.25 3.33 -14.01
C LEU A 184 -9.44 4.79 -14.37
N ILE A 185 -9.10 5.71 -13.45
CA ILE A 185 -9.24 7.16 -13.67
C ILE A 185 -7.89 7.88 -13.73
N TYR A 186 -6.81 7.21 -13.36
CA TYR A 186 -5.45 7.73 -13.48
C TYR A 186 -4.43 6.60 -13.54
N GLN A 187 -3.41 6.76 -14.40
CA GLN A 187 -2.21 5.91 -14.42
C GLN A 187 -1.00 6.74 -14.82
N LYS A 188 0.11 6.56 -14.10
CA LYS A 188 1.43 7.05 -14.49
C LYS A 188 2.49 6.05 -14.06
N ASN A 189 3.44 5.76 -14.96
CA ASN A 189 4.58 4.88 -14.69
C ASN A 189 5.87 5.67 -14.93
N GLY A 190 6.92 5.36 -14.16
CA GLY A 190 8.24 5.94 -14.39
C GLY A 190 8.98 6.29 -13.09
N ILE A 191 10.09 6.95 -13.26
CA ILE A 191 10.90 7.56 -12.21
C ILE A 191 10.37 8.95 -11.83
N ASN A 192 10.95 9.58 -10.81
CA ASN A 192 10.56 10.91 -10.30
C ASN A 192 9.12 11.00 -9.75
N LEU A 193 8.49 9.87 -9.48
CA LEU A 193 7.18 9.84 -8.82
C LEU A 193 7.31 9.94 -7.30
N SER A 194 8.22 9.15 -6.71
CA SER A 194 8.57 9.21 -5.29
C SER A 194 10.06 8.98 -5.12
N ILE A 195 10.75 9.96 -4.58
CA ILE A 195 12.15 9.81 -4.17
C ILE A 195 12.17 9.34 -2.72
N VAL A 196 12.84 8.21 -2.45
CA VAL A 196 12.96 7.63 -1.11
C VAL A 196 14.42 7.68 -0.69
N LYS A 197 14.78 8.66 0.11
CA LYS A 197 16.18 9.00 0.43
C LYS A 197 16.95 9.33 -0.86
N LYS A 198 17.98 8.50 -1.20
CA LYS A 198 18.76 8.61 -2.44
C LYS A 198 18.22 7.71 -3.57
N ASP A 199 17.13 6.97 -3.33
CA ASP A 199 16.55 6.05 -4.30
C ASP A 199 15.44 6.72 -5.11
N ASN A 200 15.53 6.64 -6.44
CA ASN A 200 14.53 7.12 -7.38
C ASN A 200 13.95 5.92 -8.15
N PRO A 201 13.02 5.19 -7.53
CA PRO A 201 12.49 3.95 -8.08
C PRO A 201 11.62 4.15 -9.31
N ASN A 202 11.59 3.17 -10.20
CA ASN A 202 10.58 3.11 -11.25
C ASN A 202 9.27 2.59 -10.67
N LEU A 203 8.27 3.45 -10.64
CA LEU A 203 6.99 3.22 -9.96
C LEU A 203 5.82 3.22 -10.93
N SER A 204 4.76 2.60 -10.48
CA SER A 204 3.43 2.75 -11.06
C SER A 204 2.50 3.38 -10.03
N ARG A 205 1.81 4.45 -10.45
CA ARG A 205 0.68 5.07 -9.74
C ARG A 205 -0.60 4.80 -10.49
N MET A 206 -1.61 4.32 -9.78
CA MET A 206 -2.93 4.07 -10.34
C MET A 206 -4.02 4.55 -9.39
N ILE A 207 -5.10 5.09 -9.94
CA ILE A 207 -6.32 5.41 -9.22
C ILE A 207 -7.47 4.70 -9.90
N PHE A 208 -8.18 3.91 -9.12
CA PHE A 208 -9.42 3.27 -9.54
C PHE A 208 -10.61 3.88 -8.80
N LYS A 209 -11.78 3.91 -9.43
CA LYS A 209 -13.04 4.40 -8.84
C LYS A 209 -14.13 3.33 -9.00
N PHE A 210 -14.82 3.04 -7.92
CA PHE A 210 -16.00 2.18 -7.85
C PHE A 210 -17.29 2.95 -8.15
#